data_71dfbad4b8c3cd4a933c72f51ca339d1
#
_entry.id   71dfbad4b8c3cd4a933c72f51ca339d1
#
_cell.length_a   1.000
_cell.length_b   1.000
_cell.length_c   1.000
_cell.angle_alpha   90.00
_cell.angle_beta   90.00
_cell.angle_gamma   90.00
#
_symmetry.space_group_name_H-M   'P 1'
#
loop_
_entity.id
_entity.type
_entity.pdbx_description
1 polymer ?
#
loop_
_entity_poly.entity_id
_entity_poly.type
_entity_poly.pdbx_seq_one_letter_code
_entity_poly.pdbx_strand_id
1 'polypeptide(L)'
;MLEYGTNIVAGVTPGKGGQKFEGVPIYETVKESVSATGAKISIVFVPAKFFLDAAKEAFEAGIKLLVAIPEHVPVRDTMQAIEIAKQNDAIMVGPNTPGIIIPNLIKIGIMPASPFTEGNIAVLSKSGTLLYEISNSLTTSGFGQIFTLGIGGDPINGTRMIDAFDMIKDESELDGIVIVGEIGGEAEETLAQHIIDIEFKKPIVAYIAGRKAPREKRMGHAGAIIMGNYGSAESKIAMFSKANIPVAKRPTEVPILLAGKIRKK
;
A
#
# COMPACT_ATOMS: atom_id res chain seq x y z
N MET A 1 7.86 -1.95 14.53
CA MET A 1 7.08 -0.70 14.75
C MET A 1 7.54 0.01 16.02
N LEU A 2 7.61 -0.64 17.18
CA LEU A 2 8.12 -0.03 18.43
C LEU A 2 9.51 0.58 18.25
N GLU A 3 10.47 -0.20 17.72
CA GLU A 3 11.84 0.29 17.43
C GLU A 3 11.88 1.48 16.45
N TYR A 4 10.85 1.64 15.64
CA TYR A 4 10.72 2.77 14.72
C TYR A 4 10.16 4.04 15.41
N GLY A 5 9.67 3.91 16.63
CA GLY A 5 9.02 5.00 17.36
C GLY A 5 7.52 5.14 17.10
N THR A 6 6.90 4.20 16.38
CA THR A 6 5.44 4.21 16.22
C THR A 6 4.76 4.05 17.59
N ASN A 7 3.85 4.96 17.93
CA ASN A 7 3.11 4.93 19.18
C ASN A 7 2.09 3.77 19.20
N ILE A 8 2.55 2.60 19.66
CA ILE A 8 1.71 1.42 19.84
C ILE A 8 1.12 1.45 21.24
N VAL A 9 -0.17 1.62 21.34
CA VAL A 9 -0.88 1.81 22.62
C VAL A 9 -1.51 0.55 23.17
N ALA A 10 -1.71 -0.48 22.32
CA ALA A 10 -2.32 -1.74 22.72
C ALA A 10 -1.97 -2.90 21.79
N GLY A 11 -1.94 -4.10 22.31
CA GLY A 11 -2.05 -5.36 21.59
C GLY A 11 -3.39 -6.02 21.89
N VAL A 12 -3.89 -6.81 20.94
CA VAL A 12 -5.11 -7.62 21.15
C VAL A 12 -4.80 -9.07 20.83
N THR A 13 -5.00 -9.94 21.80
CA THR A 13 -4.82 -11.38 21.64
C THR A 13 -5.76 -12.10 22.60
N PRO A 14 -6.79 -12.81 22.10
CA PRO A 14 -7.68 -13.60 22.95
C PRO A 14 -6.90 -14.59 23.83
N GLY A 15 -7.27 -14.67 25.12
CA GLY A 15 -6.61 -15.51 26.12
C GLY A 15 -5.31 -14.92 26.71
N LYS A 16 -4.93 -13.66 26.34
CA LYS A 16 -3.74 -12.99 26.88
C LYS A 16 -4.03 -11.60 27.46
N GLY A 17 -5.32 -11.27 27.67
CA GLY A 17 -5.70 -10.00 28.30
C GLY A 17 -5.07 -9.81 29.66
N GLY A 18 -4.72 -8.57 30.00
CA GLY A 18 -4.04 -8.21 31.23
C GLY A 18 -2.54 -8.41 31.24
N GLN A 19 -1.95 -9.06 30.22
CA GLN A 19 -0.50 -9.15 30.04
C GLN A 19 0.07 -7.87 29.42
N LYS A 20 1.40 -7.77 29.37
CA LYS A 20 2.13 -6.73 28.64
C LYS A 20 3.22 -7.34 27.77
N PHE A 21 3.46 -6.73 26.62
CA PHE A 21 4.60 -7.04 25.76
C PHE A 21 5.38 -5.75 25.48
N GLU A 22 6.67 -5.71 25.80
CA GLU A 22 7.51 -4.50 25.68
C GLU A 22 6.87 -3.24 26.28
N GLY A 23 6.18 -3.41 27.41
CA GLY A 23 5.43 -2.32 28.08
C GLY A 23 4.03 -2.04 27.52
N VAL A 24 3.70 -2.55 26.35
CA VAL A 24 2.38 -2.37 25.70
C VAL A 24 1.36 -3.32 26.34
N PRO A 25 0.20 -2.82 26.83
CA PRO A 25 -0.84 -3.67 27.41
C PRO A 25 -1.53 -4.52 26.32
N ILE A 26 -1.90 -5.75 26.70
CA ILE A 26 -2.65 -6.68 25.86
C ILE A 26 -4.08 -6.80 26.39
N TYR A 27 -5.05 -6.69 25.49
CA TYR A 27 -6.48 -6.80 25.76
C TYR A 27 -7.07 -8.08 25.15
N GLU A 28 -8.21 -8.53 25.67
CA GLU A 28 -8.94 -9.68 25.12
C GLU A 28 -9.61 -9.33 23.79
N THR A 29 -10.12 -8.10 23.67
CA THR A 29 -10.90 -7.64 22.52
C THR A 29 -10.42 -6.28 22.01
N VAL A 30 -10.69 -6.01 20.72
CA VAL A 30 -10.43 -4.68 20.14
C VAL A 30 -11.30 -3.62 20.81
N LYS A 31 -12.54 -3.96 21.16
CA LYS A 31 -13.45 -3.04 21.85
C LYS A 31 -12.89 -2.56 23.20
N GLU A 32 -12.34 -3.48 24.01
CA GLU A 32 -11.69 -3.13 25.28
C GLU A 32 -10.47 -2.23 25.03
N SER A 33 -9.64 -2.59 24.07
CA SER A 33 -8.46 -1.85 23.68
C SER A 33 -8.81 -0.41 23.25
N VAL A 34 -9.80 -0.24 22.36
CA VAL A 34 -10.26 1.09 21.89
C VAL A 34 -10.85 1.90 23.03
N SER A 35 -11.66 1.28 23.90
CA SER A 35 -12.26 1.95 25.07
C SER A 35 -11.20 2.47 26.03
N ALA A 36 -10.11 1.71 26.23
CA ALA A 36 -9.05 2.06 27.17
C ALA A 36 -8.04 3.08 26.59
N THR A 37 -7.81 3.09 25.28
CA THR A 37 -6.71 3.84 24.66
C THR A 37 -7.14 4.90 23.67
N GLY A 38 -8.36 4.84 23.14
CA GLY A 38 -8.84 5.70 22.08
C GLY A 38 -8.21 5.40 20.71
N ALA A 39 -7.59 4.23 20.52
CA ALA A 39 -6.92 3.85 19.27
C ALA A 39 -7.88 3.96 18.07
N LYS A 40 -7.36 4.50 16.96
CA LYS A 40 -8.11 4.68 15.70
C LYS A 40 -7.51 3.86 14.55
N ILE A 41 -6.31 3.34 14.72
CA ILE A 41 -5.57 2.57 13.73
C ILE A 41 -5.32 1.17 14.28
N SER A 42 -5.56 0.16 13.47
CA SER A 42 -5.25 -1.23 13.79
C SER A 42 -4.45 -1.89 12.68
N ILE A 43 -3.55 -2.78 13.07
CA ILE A 43 -2.83 -3.66 12.15
C ILE A 43 -3.17 -5.11 12.48
N VAL A 44 -3.49 -5.89 11.47
CA VAL A 44 -3.95 -7.28 11.61
C VAL A 44 -2.89 -8.23 11.09
N PHE A 45 -2.50 -9.18 11.96
CA PHE A 45 -1.52 -10.25 11.67
C PHE A 45 -2.12 -11.66 11.78
N VAL A 46 -3.43 -11.78 11.99
CA VAL A 46 -4.08 -13.09 12.15
C VAL A 46 -3.95 -13.93 10.88
N PRO A 47 -3.95 -15.27 10.98
CA PRO A 47 -4.04 -16.14 9.81
C PRO A 47 -5.27 -15.81 8.94
N ALA A 48 -5.15 -15.99 7.62
CA ALA A 48 -6.16 -15.59 6.63
C ALA A 48 -7.60 -16.02 6.96
N LYS A 49 -7.77 -17.23 7.52
CA LYS A 49 -9.09 -17.78 7.91
C LYS A 49 -9.78 -17.01 9.03
N PHE A 50 -9.06 -16.21 9.82
CA PHE A 50 -9.60 -15.39 10.90
C PHE A 50 -9.68 -13.90 10.55
N PHE A 51 -9.30 -13.55 9.33
CA PHE A 51 -9.19 -12.16 8.90
C PHE A 51 -10.53 -11.41 8.97
N LEU A 52 -11.60 -12.03 8.44
CA LEU A 52 -12.91 -11.37 8.39
C LEU A 52 -13.43 -11.05 9.79
N ASP A 53 -13.32 -11.98 10.72
CA ASP A 53 -13.77 -11.77 12.10
C ASP A 53 -12.96 -10.65 12.78
N ALA A 54 -11.63 -10.65 12.60
CA ALA A 54 -10.76 -9.61 13.16
C ALA A 54 -11.04 -8.22 12.55
N ALA A 55 -11.26 -8.14 11.23
CA ALA A 55 -11.61 -6.91 10.55
C ALA A 55 -12.97 -6.36 11.02
N LYS A 56 -13.96 -7.23 11.12
CA LYS A 56 -15.30 -6.88 11.62
C LYS A 56 -15.21 -6.34 13.05
N GLU A 57 -14.55 -7.06 13.96
CA GLU A 57 -14.35 -6.63 15.34
C GLU A 57 -13.69 -5.25 15.42
N ALA A 58 -12.64 -5.01 14.59
CA ALA A 58 -11.93 -3.75 14.57
C ALA A 58 -12.84 -2.59 14.12
N PHE A 59 -13.57 -2.74 13.02
CA PHE A 59 -14.44 -1.69 12.50
C PHE A 59 -15.62 -1.40 13.43
N GLU A 60 -16.25 -2.43 13.98
CA GLU A 60 -17.35 -2.30 14.95
C GLU A 60 -16.88 -1.67 16.28
N ALA A 61 -15.60 -1.81 16.64
CA ALA A 61 -14.99 -1.13 17.78
C ALA A 61 -14.64 0.35 17.52
N GLY A 62 -14.76 0.84 16.28
CA GLY A 62 -14.50 2.23 15.92
C GLY A 62 -13.11 2.52 15.37
N ILE A 63 -12.38 1.49 14.92
CA ILE A 63 -11.14 1.65 14.15
C ILE A 63 -11.47 2.31 12.81
N LYS A 64 -10.68 3.32 12.43
CA LYS A 64 -10.86 4.11 11.21
C LYS A 64 -9.86 3.77 10.10
N LEU A 65 -8.73 3.16 10.46
CA LEU A 65 -7.76 2.63 9.50
C LEU A 65 -7.34 1.23 9.94
N LEU A 66 -7.58 0.24 9.07
CA LEU A 66 -7.14 -1.13 9.25
C LEU A 66 -6.06 -1.47 8.21
N VAL A 67 -4.89 -1.90 8.67
CA VAL A 67 -3.82 -2.41 7.78
C VAL A 67 -3.77 -3.94 7.89
N ALA A 68 -4.10 -4.61 6.80
CA ALA A 68 -4.28 -6.07 6.74
C ALA A 68 -3.04 -6.74 6.12
N ILE A 69 -2.17 -7.30 6.95
CA ILE A 69 -0.93 -7.97 6.53
C ILE A 69 -1.18 -9.37 5.94
N PRO A 70 -2.16 -10.17 6.39
CA PRO A 70 -2.34 -11.53 5.90
C PRO A 70 -2.44 -11.60 4.38
N GLU A 71 -1.80 -12.63 3.82
CA GLU A 71 -1.94 -13.06 2.43
C GLU A 71 -2.90 -14.25 2.32
N HIS A 72 -3.38 -14.54 1.11
CA HIS A 72 -4.32 -15.64 0.83
C HIS A 72 -5.68 -15.53 1.56
N VAL A 73 -6.10 -14.31 1.88
CA VAL A 73 -7.44 -14.06 2.38
C VAL A 73 -8.45 -14.42 1.28
N PRO A 74 -9.51 -15.21 1.58
CA PRO A 74 -10.53 -15.50 0.61
C PRO A 74 -11.14 -14.21 0.04
N VAL A 75 -11.29 -14.13 -1.29
CA VAL A 75 -11.84 -12.95 -1.98
C VAL A 75 -13.19 -12.52 -1.38
N ARG A 76 -14.06 -13.50 -1.06
CA ARG A 76 -15.35 -13.23 -0.42
C ARG A 76 -15.19 -12.51 0.92
N ASP A 77 -14.24 -12.94 1.75
CA ASP A 77 -14.00 -12.36 3.07
C ASP A 77 -13.43 -10.95 2.95
N THR A 78 -12.55 -10.72 1.97
CA THR A 78 -12.04 -9.37 1.66
C THR A 78 -13.18 -8.45 1.22
N MET A 79 -14.08 -8.90 0.33
CA MET A 79 -15.23 -8.11 -0.12
C MET A 79 -16.17 -7.75 1.04
N GLN A 80 -16.44 -8.69 1.94
CA GLN A 80 -17.25 -8.44 3.13
C GLN A 80 -16.57 -7.45 4.09
N ALA A 81 -15.25 -7.59 4.32
CA ALA A 81 -14.51 -6.65 5.16
C ALA A 81 -14.51 -5.22 4.57
N ILE A 82 -14.39 -5.06 3.24
CA ILE A 82 -14.51 -3.77 2.56
C ILE A 82 -15.89 -3.15 2.78
N GLU A 83 -16.94 -3.95 2.68
CA GLU A 83 -18.30 -3.45 2.89
C GLU A 83 -18.51 -3.01 4.35
N ILE A 84 -18.03 -3.79 5.31
CA ILE A 84 -18.07 -3.42 6.73
C ILE A 84 -17.27 -2.15 6.99
N ALA A 85 -16.08 -2.00 6.37
CA ALA A 85 -15.27 -0.79 6.49
C ALA A 85 -16.05 0.44 6.03
N LYS A 86 -16.71 0.37 4.86
CA LYS A 86 -17.55 1.46 4.31
C LYS A 86 -18.70 1.83 5.26
N GLN A 87 -19.40 0.84 5.81
CA GLN A 87 -20.50 1.05 6.75
C GLN A 87 -20.06 1.75 8.04
N ASN A 88 -18.77 1.62 8.41
CA ASN A 88 -18.16 2.26 9.58
C ASN A 88 -17.35 3.52 9.25
N ASP A 89 -17.43 4.03 8.02
CA ASP A 89 -16.64 5.16 7.57
C ASP A 89 -15.15 4.98 7.89
N ALA A 90 -14.61 3.83 7.48
CA ALA A 90 -13.25 3.40 7.74
C ALA A 90 -12.53 2.99 6.46
N ILE A 91 -11.21 3.06 6.50
CA ILE A 91 -10.31 2.68 5.40
C ILE A 91 -9.65 1.34 5.72
N MET A 92 -9.56 0.47 4.71
CA MET A 92 -8.81 -0.78 4.79
C MET A 92 -7.69 -0.79 3.76
N VAL A 93 -6.45 -0.99 4.20
CA VAL A 93 -5.26 -1.19 3.36
C VAL A 93 -4.90 -2.66 3.35
N GLY A 94 -4.68 -3.23 2.17
CA GLY A 94 -4.52 -4.68 1.97
C GLY A 94 -5.84 -5.39 1.69
N PRO A 95 -5.89 -6.73 1.81
CA PRO A 95 -4.90 -7.63 2.41
C PRO A 95 -3.61 -7.78 1.59
N ASN A 96 -2.68 -8.61 2.10
CA ASN A 96 -1.38 -8.87 1.49
C ASN A 96 -0.56 -7.59 1.25
N THR A 97 -0.56 -6.70 2.25
CA THR A 97 0.18 -5.43 2.21
C THR A 97 1.39 -5.46 3.15
N PRO A 98 2.52 -4.82 2.79
CA PRO A 98 3.60 -4.56 3.74
C PRO A 98 3.27 -3.39 4.70
N GLY A 99 2.20 -2.63 4.43
CA GLY A 99 1.73 -1.51 5.24
C GLY A 99 2.02 -0.13 4.67
N ILE A 100 2.23 0.81 5.57
CA ILE A 100 2.45 2.24 5.31
C ILE A 100 3.69 2.70 6.07
N ILE A 101 4.47 3.58 5.46
CA ILE A 101 5.53 4.32 6.15
C ILE A 101 5.53 5.78 5.70
N ILE A 102 5.55 6.68 6.69
CA ILE A 102 5.89 8.09 6.53
C ILE A 102 7.21 8.25 7.30
N PRO A 103 8.34 8.44 6.60
CA PRO A 103 9.64 8.49 7.25
C PRO A 103 9.71 9.53 8.37
N ASN A 104 10.39 9.20 9.44
CA ASN A 104 10.53 9.95 10.69
C ASN A 104 9.22 10.19 11.48
N LEU A 105 8.06 9.81 10.95
CA LEU A 105 6.77 10.03 11.60
C LEU A 105 6.14 8.73 12.10
N ILE A 106 5.87 7.77 11.19
CA ILE A 106 5.14 6.56 11.54
C ILE A 106 5.44 5.41 10.58
N LYS A 107 5.49 4.21 11.12
CA LYS A 107 5.49 2.95 10.38
C LYS A 107 4.36 2.05 10.88
N ILE A 108 3.44 1.68 9.98
CA ILE A 108 2.33 0.77 10.26
C ILE A 108 2.50 -0.42 9.32
N GLY A 109 3.11 -1.49 9.79
CA GLY A 109 3.37 -2.67 8.98
C GLY A 109 4.73 -3.30 9.22
N ILE A 110 5.14 -4.11 8.23
CA ILE A 110 6.35 -4.95 8.27
C ILE A 110 7.51 -4.38 7.44
N MET A 111 7.35 -3.19 6.87
CA MET A 111 8.40 -2.55 6.06
C MET A 111 9.70 -2.41 6.87
N PRO A 112 10.87 -2.77 6.33
CA PRO A 112 12.15 -2.39 6.94
C PRO A 112 12.28 -0.86 6.94
N ALA A 113 12.96 -0.28 7.92
CA ALA A 113 13.11 1.18 8.00
C ALA A 113 14.20 1.71 7.04
N SER A 114 15.27 0.94 6.85
CA SER A 114 16.49 1.37 6.16
C SER A 114 16.32 1.87 4.70
N PRO A 115 15.37 1.38 3.88
CA PRO A 115 15.18 1.90 2.52
C PRO A 115 14.57 3.30 2.44
N PHE A 116 14.06 3.83 3.55
CA PHE A 116 13.24 5.04 3.54
C PHE A 116 13.92 6.18 4.29
N THR A 117 13.90 7.37 3.69
CA THR A 117 14.31 8.62 4.32
C THR A 117 13.24 9.69 4.05
N GLU A 118 13.19 10.69 4.93
CA GLU A 118 12.28 11.82 4.76
C GLU A 118 12.58 12.60 3.47
N GLY A 119 11.53 13.05 2.80
CA GLY A 119 11.59 13.82 1.55
C GLY A 119 10.22 14.01 0.94
N ASN A 120 10.15 14.27 -0.37
CA ASN A 120 8.96 14.80 -1.02
C ASN A 120 8.40 13.86 -2.12
N ILE A 121 8.80 12.59 -2.14
CA ILE A 121 8.32 11.62 -3.14
C ILE A 121 7.33 10.64 -2.53
N ALA A 122 6.16 10.50 -3.11
CA ALA A 122 5.23 9.43 -2.75
C ALA A 122 5.54 8.15 -3.54
N VAL A 123 5.43 6.99 -2.89
CA VAL A 123 5.59 5.68 -3.55
C VAL A 123 4.35 4.83 -3.29
N LEU A 124 3.64 4.46 -4.34
CA LEU A 124 2.46 3.63 -4.31
C LEU A 124 2.75 2.30 -5.01
N SER A 125 2.66 1.18 -4.31
CA SER A 125 3.11 -0.10 -4.85
C SER A 125 2.15 -1.25 -4.58
N LYS A 126 1.94 -2.11 -5.58
CA LYS A 126 1.29 -3.41 -5.41
C LYS A 126 2.23 -4.45 -4.79
N SER A 127 3.53 -4.32 -5.01
CA SER A 127 4.54 -5.27 -4.55
C SER A 127 5.33 -4.72 -3.37
N GLY A 128 5.37 -5.47 -2.24
CA GLY A 128 6.18 -5.12 -1.08
C GLY A 128 7.68 -5.11 -1.40
N THR A 129 8.18 -6.15 -2.04
CA THR A 129 9.62 -6.28 -2.37
C THR A 129 10.10 -5.18 -3.31
N LEU A 130 9.35 -4.91 -4.38
CA LEU A 130 9.70 -3.84 -5.33
C LEU A 130 9.57 -2.44 -4.71
N LEU A 131 8.62 -2.27 -3.79
CA LEU A 131 8.50 -1.05 -3.01
C LEU A 131 9.80 -0.76 -2.24
N TYR A 132 10.37 -1.76 -1.56
CA TYR A 132 11.63 -1.60 -0.83
C TYR A 132 12.81 -1.31 -1.74
N GLU A 133 12.93 -2.04 -2.85
CA GLU A 133 14.01 -1.87 -3.82
C GLU A 133 13.98 -0.48 -4.46
N ILE A 134 12.80 -0.03 -4.91
CA ILE A 134 12.64 1.28 -5.56
C ILE A 134 12.82 2.41 -4.54
N SER A 135 12.27 2.30 -3.33
CA SER A 135 12.47 3.31 -2.29
C SER A 135 13.94 3.42 -1.89
N ASN A 136 14.66 2.30 -1.77
CA ASN A 136 16.10 2.32 -1.53
C ASN A 136 16.87 3.00 -2.69
N SER A 137 16.48 2.71 -3.92
CA SER A 137 17.08 3.34 -5.10
C SER A 137 16.83 4.85 -5.13
N LEU A 138 15.64 5.30 -4.74
CA LEU A 138 15.30 6.71 -4.58
C LEU A 138 16.15 7.35 -3.48
N THR A 139 16.17 6.77 -2.29
CA THR A 139 16.92 7.24 -1.12
C THR A 139 18.41 7.39 -1.42
N THR A 140 19.04 6.37 -2.02
CA THR A 140 20.44 6.41 -2.40
C THR A 140 20.76 7.41 -3.53
N SER A 141 19.73 7.84 -4.26
CA SER A 141 19.83 8.88 -5.30
C SER A 141 19.45 10.28 -4.79
N GLY A 142 19.23 10.44 -3.47
CA GLY A 142 18.91 11.71 -2.84
C GLY A 142 17.42 12.10 -2.90
N PHE A 143 16.52 11.15 -3.20
CA PHE A 143 15.07 11.36 -3.20
C PHE A 143 14.45 10.65 -1.98
N GLY A 144 14.16 11.40 -0.93
CA GLY A 144 13.41 10.88 0.21
C GLY A 144 11.91 10.78 -0.06
N GLN A 145 11.20 10.08 0.82
CA GLN A 145 9.78 9.83 0.68
C GLN A 145 8.95 10.67 1.66
N ILE A 146 7.84 11.23 1.16
CA ILE A 146 6.83 11.88 2.01
C ILE A 146 5.79 10.85 2.47
N PHE A 147 5.48 9.87 1.63
CA PHE A 147 4.47 8.86 1.89
C PHE A 147 4.78 7.60 1.08
N THR A 148 4.70 6.45 1.71
CA THR A 148 4.89 5.16 1.04
C THR A 148 3.80 4.19 1.46
N LEU A 149 3.09 3.64 0.49
CA LEU A 149 1.98 2.72 0.68
C LEU A 149 2.17 1.44 -0.14
N GLY A 150 2.14 0.31 0.54
CA GLY A 150 1.91 -0.97 -0.09
C GLY A 150 0.42 -1.25 -0.23
N ILE A 151 -0.09 -1.31 -1.44
CA ILE A 151 -1.52 -1.56 -1.70
C ILE A 151 -1.88 -3.00 -1.35
N GLY A 152 -1.03 -3.94 -1.80
CA GLY A 152 -1.22 -5.38 -1.65
C GLY A 152 -1.29 -6.12 -2.98
N GLY A 153 -0.84 -7.38 -2.97
CA GLY A 153 -0.74 -8.24 -4.15
C GLY A 153 -1.97 -9.12 -4.39
N ASP A 154 -3.03 -9.00 -3.61
CA ASP A 154 -4.26 -9.75 -3.79
C ASP A 154 -5.12 -9.14 -4.93
N PRO A 155 -6.01 -9.94 -5.54
CA PRO A 155 -6.86 -9.46 -6.64
C PRO A 155 -7.81 -8.31 -6.23
N ILE A 156 -8.23 -8.32 -4.96
CA ILE A 156 -9.11 -7.30 -4.37
C ILE A 156 -8.44 -6.77 -3.11
N ASN A 157 -8.30 -5.46 -3.04
CA ASN A 157 -7.76 -4.74 -1.89
C ASN A 157 -8.75 -3.67 -1.42
N GLY A 158 -8.73 -3.35 -0.14
CA GLY A 158 -9.59 -2.32 0.46
C GLY A 158 -9.31 -0.93 -0.10
N THR A 159 -8.04 -0.59 -0.24
CA THR A 159 -7.58 0.64 -0.89
C THR A 159 -7.10 0.30 -2.30
N ARG A 160 -7.73 0.86 -3.32
CA ARG A 160 -7.29 0.72 -4.72
C ARG A 160 -6.14 1.68 -5.02
N MET A 161 -5.43 1.45 -6.12
CA MET A 161 -4.32 2.31 -6.54
C MET A 161 -4.76 3.76 -6.80
N ILE A 162 -5.95 3.95 -7.35
CA ILE A 162 -6.55 5.27 -7.55
C ILE A 162 -6.90 5.94 -6.22
N ASP A 163 -7.43 5.20 -5.25
CA ASP A 163 -7.76 5.74 -3.93
C ASP A 163 -6.49 6.20 -3.20
N ALA A 164 -5.42 5.39 -3.27
CA ALA A 164 -4.11 5.73 -2.71
C ALA A 164 -3.49 6.98 -3.36
N PHE A 165 -3.66 7.15 -4.67
CA PHE A 165 -3.24 8.35 -5.39
C PHE A 165 -4.04 9.58 -4.94
N ASP A 166 -5.35 9.46 -4.82
CA ASP A 166 -6.22 10.57 -4.41
C ASP A 166 -5.95 11.03 -2.97
N MET A 167 -5.46 10.13 -2.08
CA MET A 167 -5.05 10.49 -0.72
C MET A 167 -3.84 11.42 -0.67
N ILE A 168 -2.96 11.39 -1.67
CA ILE A 168 -1.67 12.10 -1.63
C ILE A 168 -1.53 13.19 -2.70
N LYS A 169 -2.34 13.20 -3.76
CA LYS A 169 -2.16 14.06 -4.93
C LYS A 169 -2.14 15.56 -4.62
N ASP A 170 -2.87 15.98 -3.59
CA ASP A 170 -3.05 17.37 -3.20
C ASP A 170 -2.06 17.82 -2.10
N GLU A 171 -1.18 16.92 -1.65
CA GLU A 171 -0.17 17.25 -0.64
C GLU A 171 0.78 18.35 -1.14
N SER A 172 0.92 19.41 -0.36
CA SER A 172 1.65 20.63 -0.76
C SER A 172 3.14 20.39 -0.97
N GLU A 173 3.74 19.53 -0.14
CA GLU A 173 5.16 19.20 -0.18
C GLU A 173 5.50 18.09 -1.17
N LEU A 174 4.50 17.54 -1.86
CA LEU A 174 4.71 16.50 -2.84
C LEU A 174 5.38 17.03 -4.11
N ASP A 175 6.58 16.54 -4.43
CA ASP A 175 7.31 16.87 -5.66
C ASP A 175 7.09 15.86 -6.78
N GLY A 176 6.74 14.63 -6.46
CA GLY A 176 6.49 13.59 -7.45
C GLY A 176 5.95 12.29 -6.87
N ILE A 177 5.42 11.45 -7.75
CA ILE A 177 4.84 10.16 -7.38
C ILE A 177 5.52 9.04 -8.18
N VAL A 178 5.84 7.95 -7.50
CA VAL A 178 6.30 6.71 -8.13
C VAL A 178 5.22 5.65 -8.00
N ILE A 179 4.78 5.13 -9.14
CA ILE A 179 3.79 4.04 -9.24
C ILE A 179 4.50 2.74 -9.55
N VAL A 180 4.38 1.77 -8.66
CA VAL A 180 4.94 0.43 -8.84
C VAL A 180 3.81 -0.56 -9.06
N GLY A 181 3.57 -0.88 -10.31
CA GLY A 181 2.54 -1.81 -10.74
C GLY A 181 3.13 -3.17 -11.19
N GLU A 182 2.22 -4.04 -11.55
CA GLU A 182 2.56 -5.38 -12.02
C GLU A 182 1.52 -5.87 -13.04
N ILE A 183 1.81 -6.98 -13.71
CA ILE A 183 0.83 -7.65 -14.55
C ILE A 183 -0.41 -8.07 -13.74
N GLY A 184 -1.54 -8.19 -14.41
CA GLY A 184 -2.84 -8.55 -13.83
C GLY A 184 -3.72 -7.36 -13.48
N GLY A 185 -5.01 -7.53 -13.64
CA GLY A 185 -6.01 -6.48 -13.43
C GLY A 185 -5.81 -5.22 -14.28
N GLU A 186 -6.54 -4.17 -13.98
CA GLU A 186 -6.58 -2.89 -14.73
C GLU A 186 -6.33 -1.68 -13.82
N ALA A 187 -5.78 -1.88 -12.61
CA ALA A 187 -5.62 -0.80 -11.64
C ALA A 187 -4.72 0.33 -12.15
N GLU A 188 -3.65 -0.02 -12.89
CA GLU A 188 -2.70 0.93 -13.43
C GLU A 188 -3.28 1.70 -14.63
N GLU A 189 -4.04 1.02 -15.49
CA GLU A 189 -4.76 1.66 -16.60
C GLU A 189 -5.83 2.63 -16.08
N THR A 190 -6.60 2.21 -15.09
CA THR A 190 -7.62 3.05 -14.42
C THR A 190 -6.99 4.29 -13.80
N LEU A 191 -5.87 4.13 -13.08
CA LEU A 191 -5.13 5.26 -12.52
C LEU A 191 -4.60 6.18 -13.62
N ALA A 192 -4.00 5.63 -14.68
CA ALA A 192 -3.47 6.44 -15.79
C ALA A 192 -4.57 7.26 -16.48
N GLN A 193 -5.76 6.70 -16.67
CA GLN A 193 -6.90 7.42 -17.22
C GLN A 193 -7.36 8.53 -16.25
N HIS A 194 -7.48 8.24 -14.97
CA HIS A 194 -7.83 9.24 -13.95
C HIS A 194 -6.84 10.42 -13.93
N ILE A 195 -5.54 10.15 -14.01
CA ILE A 195 -4.49 11.19 -14.08
C ILE A 195 -4.68 12.09 -15.32
N ILE A 196 -5.09 11.51 -16.47
CA ILE A 196 -5.43 12.28 -17.68
C ILE A 196 -6.66 13.14 -17.43
N ASP A 197 -7.72 12.56 -16.89
CA ASP A 197 -9.02 13.20 -16.72
C ASP A 197 -8.97 14.41 -15.77
N ILE A 198 -8.15 14.32 -14.71
CA ILE A 198 -7.97 15.44 -13.76
C ILE A 198 -6.82 16.38 -14.16
N GLU A 199 -6.18 16.12 -15.28
CA GLU A 199 -5.02 16.90 -15.76
C GLU A 199 -3.91 17.10 -14.70
N PHE A 200 -3.58 16.06 -13.95
CA PHE A 200 -2.57 16.15 -12.89
C PHE A 200 -1.19 16.54 -13.43
N LYS A 201 -0.52 17.49 -12.77
CA LYS A 201 0.70 18.15 -13.32
C LYS A 201 2.00 17.80 -12.61
N LYS A 202 1.96 17.28 -11.36
CA LYS A 202 3.21 16.92 -10.66
C LYS A 202 3.88 15.72 -11.36
N PRO A 203 5.21 15.62 -11.31
CA PRO A 203 5.96 14.51 -11.91
C PRO A 203 5.50 13.13 -11.45
N ILE A 204 5.29 12.22 -12.40
CA ILE A 204 5.03 10.80 -12.12
C ILE A 204 6.02 9.95 -12.91
N VAL A 205 6.50 8.88 -12.30
CA VAL A 205 7.26 7.80 -12.94
C VAL A 205 6.62 6.47 -12.57
N ALA A 206 6.49 5.56 -13.51
CA ALA A 206 5.96 4.23 -13.25
C ALA A 206 7.04 3.14 -13.45
N TYR A 207 6.86 2.03 -12.76
CA TYR A 207 7.54 0.77 -13.02
C TYR A 207 6.49 -0.34 -13.07
N ILE A 208 6.56 -1.21 -14.08
CA ILE A 208 5.65 -2.35 -14.25
C ILE A 208 6.44 -3.64 -14.25
N ALA A 209 6.18 -4.46 -13.23
CA ALA A 209 6.76 -5.79 -13.09
C ALA A 209 6.09 -6.81 -14.02
N GLY A 210 6.82 -7.88 -14.35
CA GLY A 210 6.27 -9.00 -15.09
C GLY A 210 6.27 -8.85 -16.62
N ARG A 211 7.07 -7.92 -17.20
CA ARG A 211 7.13 -7.69 -18.67
C ARG A 211 7.42 -8.93 -19.53
N LYS A 212 8.07 -9.94 -18.95
CA LYS A 212 8.40 -11.22 -19.61
C LYS A 212 7.60 -12.38 -19.06
N ALA A 213 6.55 -12.10 -18.28
CA ALA A 213 5.73 -13.15 -17.69
C ALA A 213 4.95 -13.92 -18.77
N PRO A 214 4.92 -15.24 -18.72
CA PRO A 214 4.08 -16.05 -19.60
C PRO A 214 2.61 -15.75 -19.32
N ARG A 215 1.78 -15.80 -20.37
CA ARG A 215 0.32 -15.67 -20.25
C ARG A 215 -0.25 -16.86 -19.46
N GLU A 216 -1.39 -16.61 -18.80
CA GLU A 216 -2.16 -17.62 -18.05
C GLU A 216 -1.41 -18.29 -16.89
N LYS A 217 -0.22 -17.78 -16.55
CA LYS A 217 0.54 -18.23 -15.39
C LYS A 217 0.55 -17.15 -14.31
N ARG A 218 0.19 -17.54 -13.08
CA ARG A 218 0.30 -16.67 -11.92
C ARG A 218 1.77 -16.44 -11.55
N MET A 219 2.13 -15.19 -11.32
CA MET A 219 3.52 -14.76 -11.08
C MET A 219 3.69 -14.15 -9.69
N GLY A 220 3.80 -15.01 -8.67
CA GLY A 220 3.97 -14.58 -7.27
C GLY A 220 2.64 -14.19 -6.63
N HIS A 221 2.20 -12.97 -6.81
CA HIS A 221 0.94 -12.49 -6.25
C HIS A 221 -0.30 -13.16 -6.85
N ALA A 222 -1.34 -13.29 -6.03
CA ALA A 222 -2.61 -13.90 -6.47
C ALA A 222 -3.27 -13.10 -7.60
N GLY A 223 -3.11 -11.77 -7.63
CA GLY A 223 -3.59 -10.87 -8.68
C GLY A 223 -2.69 -10.79 -9.92
N ALA A 224 -1.43 -11.27 -9.86
CA ALA A 224 -0.45 -11.15 -10.94
C ALA A 224 -0.61 -12.25 -11.99
N ILE A 225 -1.67 -12.19 -12.79
CA ILE A 225 -1.98 -13.11 -13.88
C ILE A 225 -2.51 -12.35 -15.09
N ILE A 226 -2.00 -12.67 -16.29
CA ILE A 226 -2.51 -12.15 -17.56
C ILE A 226 -3.62 -13.09 -18.05
N MET A 227 -4.84 -12.55 -18.19
CA MET A 227 -6.01 -13.31 -18.68
C MET A 227 -6.40 -12.81 -20.08
N GLY A 228 -6.11 -13.62 -21.10
CA GLY A 228 -6.35 -13.21 -22.47
C GLY A 228 -5.54 -11.96 -22.84
N ASN A 229 -6.22 -10.86 -23.15
CA ASN A 229 -5.59 -9.56 -23.45
C ASN A 229 -5.56 -8.59 -22.25
N TYR A 230 -6.07 -9.02 -21.07
CA TYR A 230 -6.17 -8.17 -19.88
C TYR A 230 -4.96 -8.31 -18.96
N GLY A 231 -4.55 -7.19 -18.39
CA GLY A 231 -3.52 -7.15 -17.36
C GLY A 231 -2.10 -7.39 -17.90
N SER A 232 -1.86 -7.21 -19.19
CA SER A 232 -0.51 -7.31 -19.73
C SER A 232 0.35 -6.10 -19.37
N ALA A 233 1.67 -6.27 -19.29
CA ALA A 233 2.57 -5.16 -19.07
C ALA A 233 2.52 -4.15 -20.22
N GLU A 234 2.32 -4.62 -21.45
CA GLU A 234 2.24 -3.79 -22.66
C GLU A 234 1.04 -2.82 -22.58
N SER A 235 -0.15 -3.32 -22.16
CA SER A 235 -1.35 -2.48 -21.99
C SER A 235 -1.11 -1.36 -21.00
N LYS A 236 -0.55 -1.71 -19.83
CA LYS A 236 -0.24 -0.74 -18.76
C LYS A 236 0.78 0.30 -19.21
N ILE A 237 1.85 -0.12 -19.88
CA ILE A 237 2.86 0.77 -20.41
C ILE A 237 2.27 1.72 -21.47
N ALA A 238 1.38 1.21 -22.34
CA ALA A 238 0.72 2.04 -23.35
C ALA A 238 -0.16 3.12 -22.71
N MET A 239 -0.92 2.76 -21.64
CA MET A 239 -1.76 3.74 -20.92
C MET A 239 -0.93 4.78 -20.18
N PHE A 240 0.16 4.39 -19.51
CA PHE A 240 1.06 5.38 -18.90
C PHE A 240 1.73 6.27 -19.94
N SER A 241 2.10 5.72 -21.10
CA SER A 241 2.63 6.54 -22.21
C SER A 241 1.61 7.56 -22.71
N LYS A 242 0.33 7.19 -22.84
CA LYS A 242 -0.78 8.09 -23.18
C LYS A 242 -0.95 9.21 -22.14
N ALA A 243 -0.72 8.91 -20.87
CA ALA A 243 -0.71 9.89 -19.78
C ALA A 243 0.60 10.70 -19.67
N ASN A 244 1.54 10.58 -20.62
CA ASN A 244 2.89 11.19 -20.58
C ASN A 244 3.72 10.79 -19.34
N ILE A 245 3.46 9.60 -18.77
CA ILE A 245 4.17 9.05 -17.65
C ILE A 245 5.25 8.09 -18.16
N PRO A 246 6.55 8.37 -17.93
CA PRO A 246 7.61 7.45 -18.30
C PRO A 246 7.57 6.18 -17.46
N VAL A 247 7.81 5.03 -18.09
CA VAL A 247 7.83 3.73 -17.43
C VAL A 247 9.26 3.17 -17.45
N ALA A 248 9.87 3.11 -16.27
CA ALA A 248 11.22 2.59 -16.08
C ALA A 248 11.30 1.11 -16.51
N LYS A 249 12.40 0.72 -17.12
CA LYS A 249 12.68 -0.66 -17.54
C LYS A 249 13.22 -1.51 -16.38
N ARG A 250 13.90 -0.86 -15.43
CA ARG A 250 14.49 -1.47 -14.21
C ARG A 250 14.19 -0.58 -13.00
N PRO A 251 14.13 -1.14 -11.81
CA PRO A 251 13.95 -0.35 -10.57
C PRO A 251 14.94 0.80 -10.44
N THR A 252 16.21 0.59 -10.79
CA THR A 252 17.29 1.58 -10.71
C THR A 252 17.15 2.75 -11.70
N GLU A 253 16.31 2.65 -12.72
CA GLU A 253 16.02 3.74 -13.65
C GLU A 253 14.98 4.74 -13.12
N VAL A 254 14.21 4.35 -12.08
CA VAL A 254 13.14 5.19 -11.52
C VAL A 254 13.67 6.55 -11.05
N PRO A 255 14.72 6.64 -10.21
CA PRO A 255 15.24 7.94 -9.78
C PRO A 255 15.82 8.77 -10.93
N ILE A 256 16.40 8.14 -11.96
CA ILE A 256 16.94 8.83 -13.13
C ILE A 256 15.82 9.53 -13.91
N LEU A 257 14.72 8.80 -14.17
CA LEU A 257 13.56 9.34 -14.87
C LEU A 257 12.87 10.43 -14.05
N LEU A 258 12.77 10.24 -12.73
CA LEU A 258 12.18 11.21 -11.82
C LEU A 258 12.99 12.52 -11.80
N ALA A 259 14.32 12.43 -11.68
CA ALA A 259 15.21 13.59 -11.75
C ALA A 259 15.04 14.39 -13.04
N GLY A 260 14.86 13.70 -14.18
CA GLY A 260 14.62 14.33 -15.48
C GLY A 260 13.28 15.06 -15.55
N LYS A 261 12.28 14.67 -14.76
CA LYS A 261 10.97 15.32 -14.69
C LYS A 261 10.95 16.50 -13.70
N ILE A 262 11.55 16.34 -12.51
CA ILE A 262 11.60 17.40 -11.48
C ILE A 262 12.48 18.58 -11.94
N ARG A 263 13.62 18.34 -12.59
CA ARG A 263 14.55 19.40 -13.06
C ARG A 263 14.03 20.23 -14.25
N LYS A 264 12.92 19.82 -14.86
CA LYS A 264 12.29 20.54 -15.98
C LYS A 264 11.22 21.55 -15.55
N LYS A 265 11.05 21.76 -14.26
CA LYS A 265 10.31 22.88 -13.68
C LYS A 265 11.28 24.08 -13.58
#